data_c68e9949857f167afcf6c00bd1f121a6
#
_entry.id   c68e9949857f167afcf6c00bd1f121a6
#
_cell.length_a   1.000
_cell.length_b   1.000
_cell.length_c   1.000
_cell.angle_alpha   90.00
_cell.angle_beta   90.00
_cell.angle_gamma   90.00
#
_symmetry.space_group_name_H-M   'P 1'
#
loop_
_entity.id
_entity.type
_entity.pdbx_description
1 polymer ?
#
loop_
_entity_poly.entity_id
_entity_poly.type
_entity_poly.pdbx_seq_one_letter_code
_entity_poly.pdbx_strand_id
1 'polypeptide(L)'
;MAIYYEKINKDRLMRYKQYVSELNTLYERKHELISTLGLKSYDFSKTKVTSGNRRKMSEEEQNAIRLEKINKKISEIEPIVRAGRIEFEAQIERIAHLDWRYKEILQAYYIDNISAKEIVINLFGVDAEKDQDKWKQFYRLQKSALRELQKVSSKPFIQIEKQLVIEV
;
A
#
# COMPACT_ATOMS: atom_id res chain seq x y z
N MET A 1 24.91 -16.29 6.23
CA MET A 1 23.61 -16.08 6.89
C MET A 1 23.10 -14.64 6.78
N ALA A 2 23.87 -13.58 7.05
CA ALA A 2 23.40 -12.19 7.02
C ALA A 2 22.72 -11.73 5.70
N ILE A 3 23.22 -12.16 4.54
CA ILE A 3 22.69 -11.80 3.21
C ILE A 3 21.29 -12.39 2.97
N TYR A 4 21.01 -13.58 3.47
CA TYR A 4 19.73 -14.28 3.30
C TYR A 4 18.59 -13.55 4.04
N TYR A 5 18.84 -13.09 5.24
CA TYR A 5 17.86 -12.40 6.06
C TYR A 5 17.58 -10.96 5.61
N GLU A 6 18.59 -10.24 5.07
CA GLU A 6 18.41 -8.92 4.46
C GLU A 6 17.44 -8.98 3.29
N LYS A 7 17.51 -10.05 2.49
CA LYS A 7 16.59 -10.31 1.39
C LYS A 7 15.16 -10.55 1.89
N ILE A 8 14.98 -11.38 2.94
CA ILE A 8 13.65 -11.68 3.50
C ILE A 8 12.92 -10.40 3.98
N ASN A 9 13.60 -9.54 4.73
CA ASN A 9 12.98 -8.31 5.23
C ASN A 9 12.65 -7.33 4.11
N LYS A 10 13.52 -7.20 3.11
CA LYS A 10 13.25 -6.40 1.93
C LYS A 10 12.03 -6.93 1.18
N ASP A 11 11.93 -8.24 0.97
CA ASP A 11 10.81 -8.87 0.26
C ASP A 11 9.49 -8.69 1.03
N ARG A 12 9.53 -8.76 2.37
CA ARG A 12 8.36 -8.51 3.23
C ARG A 12 7.86 -7.07 3.14
N LEU A 13 8.76 -6.10 3.25
CA LEU A 13 8.44 -4.69 3.12
C LEU A 13 7.97 -4.34 1.70
N MET A 14 8.57 -4.95 0.67
CA MET A 14 8.12 -4.76 -0.71
C MET A 14 6.73 -5.31 -0.94
N ARG A 15 6.40 -6.48 -0.38
CA ARG A 15 5.05 -7.05 -0.43
C ARG A 15 4.05 -6.15 0.29
N TYR A 16 4.39 -5.67 1.48
CA TYR A 16 3.57 -4.70 2.20
C TYR A 16 3.32 -3.44 1.36
N LYS A 17 4.37 -2.86 0.76
CA LYS A 17 4.26 -1.72 -0.14
C LYS A 17 3.31 -1.98 -1.32
N GLN A 18 3.32 -3.20 -1.87
CA GLN A 18 2.37 -3.60 -2.93
C GLN A 18 0.93 -3.56 -2.43
N TYR A 19 0.64 -4.08 -1.23
CA TYR A 19 -0.71 -3.99 -0.64
C TYR A 19 -1.15 -2.55 -0.40
N VAL A 20 -0.26 -1.69 0.09
CA VAL A 20 -0.54 -0.24 0.26
C VAL A 20 -0.86 0.41 -1.09
N SER A 21 -0.06 0.13 -2.12
CA SER A 21 -0.29 0.66 -3.47
C SER A 21 -1.61 0.15 -4.07
N GLU A 22 -1.93 -1.13 -3.91
CA GLU A 22 -3.18 -1.72 -4.38
C GLU A 22 -4.39 -1.09 -3.66
N LEU A 23 -4.31 -0.92 -2.34
CA LEU A 23 -5.36 -0.29 -1.54
C LEU A 23 -5.62 1.15 -1.99
N ASN A 24 -4.58 1.94 -2.20
CA ASN A 24 -4.70 3.31 -2.70
C ASN A 24 -5.39 3.34 -4.08
N THR A 25 -4.97 2.48 -5.00
CA THR A 25 -5.60 2.36 -6.32
C THR A 25 -7.08 1.97 -6.23
N LEU A 26 -7.45 1.10 -5.29
CA LEU A 26 -8.85 0.72 -5.08
C LEU A 26 -9.69 1.89 -4.54
N TYR A 27 -9.14 2.70 -3.63
CA TYR A 27 -9.80 3.90 -3.14
C TYR A 27 -9.98 4.95 -4.23
N GLU A 28 -8.98 5.19 -5.07
CA GLU A 28 -9.06 6.09 -6.24
C GLU A 28 -10.19 5.65 -7.18
N ARG A 29 -10.20 4.38 -7.59
CA ARG A 29 -11.25 3.80 -8.45
C ARG A 29 -12.64 3.87 -7.82
N LYS A 30 -12.74 3.64 -6.50
CA LYS A 30 -13.99 3.79 -5.76
C LYS A 30 -14.49 5.23 -5.82
N HIS A 31 -13.60 6.19 -5.59
CA HIS A 31 -13.93 7.62 -5.64
C HIS A 31 -14.39 8.05 -7.04
N GLU A 32 -13.69 7.62 -8.08
CA GLU A 32 -14.08 7.88 -9.48
C GLU A 32 -15.47 7.34 -9.80
N LEU A 33 -15.76 6.09 -9.41
CA LEU A 33 -17.09 5.49 -9.62
C LEU A 33 -18.19 6.24 -8.87
N ILE A 34 -17.97 6.60 -7.62
CA ILE A 34 -18.93 7.36 -6.82
C ILE A 34 -19.18 8.74 -7.44
N SER A 35 -18.14 9.43 -7.89
CA SER A 35 -18.24 10.73 -8.56
C SER A 35 -19.05 10.64 -9.85
N THR A 36 -18.87 9.57 -10.63
CA THR A 36 -19.62 9.32 -11.86
C THR A 36 -21.09 9.03 -11.56
N LEU A 37 -21.39 8.27 -10.50
CA LEU A 37 -22.74 7.95 -10.05
C LEU A 37 -23.45 9.19 -9.47
N GLY A 38 -22.75 10.04 -8.73
CA GLY A 38 -23.31 11.24 -8.09
C GLY A 38 -23.68 12.36 -9.08
N LEU A 39 -23.14 12.34 -10.31
CA LEU A 39 -23.46 13.31 -11.35
C LEU A 39 -24.77 12.97 -12.10
N LYS A 40 -25.27 11.73 -11.98
CA LYS A 40 -26.56 11.32 -12.52
C LYS A 40 -27.53 11.16 -11.36
N SER A 41 -28.46 12.12 -11.17
CA SER A 41 -29.51 11.97 -10.17
C SER A 41 -30.27 10.66 -10.42
N TYR A 42 -30.28 9.78 -9.44
CA TYR A 42 -30.98 8.50 -9.48
C TYR A 42 -32.50 8.74 -9.61
N ASP A 43 -33.03 8.60 -10.81
CA ASP A 43 -34.46 8.54 -11.03
C ASP A 43 -34.94 7.08 -10.96
N PHE A 44 -35.25 6.62 -9.76
CA PHE A 44 -35.74 5.28 -9.49
C PHE A 44 -37.19 5.02 -10.06
N SER A 45 -37.80 6.04 -10.65
CA SER A 45 -39.21 5.95 -11.09
C SER A 45 -39.41 5.25 -12.46
N LYS A 46 -38.36 4.88 -13.18
CA LYS A 46 -38.47 4.33 -14.53
C LYS A 46 -38.05 2.85 -14.67
N THR A 47 -38.48 2.00 -13.76
CA THR A 47 -38.42 0.55 -14.00
C THR A 47 -39.57 0.12 -14.89
N LYS A 48 -39.49 0.28 -16.20
CA LYS A 48 -40.38 -0.42 -17.14
C LYS A 48 -39.94 -1.90 -17.18
N VAL A 49 -40.77 -2.74 -16.55
CA VAL A 49 -40.69 -4.19 -16.69
C VAL A 49 -41.19 -4.53 -18.13
N THR A 50 -40.28 -4.75 -19.04
CA THR A 50 -40.58 -5.37 -20.35
C THR A 50 -40.02 -6.79 -20.34
N SER A 51 -40.95 -7.75 -20.42
CA SER A 51 -40.68 -9.18 -20.50
C SER A 51 -39.97 -9.55 -21.81
N GLY A 52 -38.95 -10.41 -21.73
CA GLY A 52 -38.51 -11.25 -22.82
C GLY A 52 -37.48 -10.67 -23.77
N ASN A 53 -36.26 -10.45 -23.28
CA ASN A 53 -35.01 -10.58 -24.05
C ASN A 53 -33.86 -10.48 -23.00
N ARG A 54 -32.71 -11.15 -23.24
CA ARG A 54 -31.54 -11.04 -22.38
C ARG A 54 -31.21 -9.57 -22.17
N ARG A 55 -31.71 -9.04 -21.04
CA ARG A 55 -31.62 -7.61 -20.69
C ARG A 55 -30.15 -7.22 -20.62
N LYS A 56 -29.69 -6.38 -21.52
CA LYS A 56 -28.38 -5.73 -21.36
C LYS A 56 -28.45 -4.96 -20.04
N MET A 57 -27.54 -5.29 -19.11
CA MET A 57 -27.45 -4.57 -17.83
C MET A 57 -27.26 -3.09 -18.09
N SER A 58 -27.97 -2.26 -17.36
CA SER A 58 -27.78 -0.81 -17.42
C SER A 58 -26.35 -0.42 -16.96
N GLU A 59 -25.89 0.74 -17.36
CA GLU A 59 -24.58 1.25 -16.93
C GLU A 59 -24.52 1.39 -15.40
N GLU A 60 -25.63 1.80 -14.79
CA GLU A 60 -25.76 1.93 -13.36
C GLU A 60 -25.65 0.57 -12.63
N GLU A 61 -26.31 -0.48 -13.15
CA GLU A 61 -26.19 -1.85 -12.62
C GLU A 61 -24.75 -2.36 -12.72
N GLN A 62 -24.08 -2.09 -13.85
CA GLN A 62 -22.67 -2.46 -14.03
C GLN A 62 -21.75 -1.73 -13.04
N ASN A 63 -21.99 -0.44 -12.80
CA ASN A 63 -21.20 0.36 -11.88
C ASN A 63 -21.45 -0.04 -10.43
N ALA A 64 -22.69 -0.41 -10.06
CA ALA A 64 -23.00 -0.95 -8.76
C ALA A 64 -22.23 -2.25 -8.47
N ILE A 65 -22.19 -3.17 -9.44
CA ILE A 65 -21.43 -4.43 -9.34
C ILE A 65 -19.92 -4.16 -9.24
N ARG A 66 -19.41 -3.18 -10.00
CA ARG A 66 -17.99 -2.78 -9.90
C ARG A 66 -17.66 -2.23 -8.51
N LEU A 67 -18.53 -1.39 -7.97
CA LEU A 67 -18.38 -0.81 -6.64
C LEU A 67 -18.39 -1.90 -5.55
N GLU A 68 -19.30 -2.87 -5.64
CA GLU A 68 -19.34 -4.01 -4.72
C GLU A 68 -18.03 -4.83 -4.76
N LYS A 69 -17.54 -5.13 -5.96
CA LYS A 69 -16.25 -5.84 -6.13
C LYS A 69 -15.07 -5.06 -5.55
N ILE A 70 -15.04 -3.73 -5.73
CA ILE A 70 -14.02 -2.87 -5.15
C ILE A 70 -14.12 -2.88 -3.63
N ASN A 71 -15.31 -2.70 -3.05
CA ASN A 71 -15.52 -2.72 -1.62
C ASN A 71 -15.10 -4.06 -0.99
N LYS A 72 -15.42 -5.18 -1.65
CA LYS A 72 -14.97 -6.51 -1.20
C LYS A 72 -13.45 -6.59 -1.14
N LYS A 73 -12.75 -6.18 -2.21
CA LYS A 73 -11.29 -6.18 -2.22
C LYS A 73 -10.67 -5.26 -1.17
N ILE A 74 -11.25 -4.08 -0.95
CA ILE A 74 -10.82 -3.16 0.12
C ILE A 74 -10.95 -3.86 1.48
N SER A 75 -12.08 -4.50 1.77
CA SER A 75 -12.29 -5.21 3.04
C SER A 75 -11.33 -6.38 3.27
N GLU A 76 -10.82 -6.99 2.20
CA GLU A 76 -9.82 -8.07 2.26
C GLU A 76 -8.39 -7.51 2.53
N ILE A 77 -8.03 -6.37 1.91
CA ILE A 77 -6.66 -5.83 1.95
C ILE A 77 -6.45 -4.87 3.13
N GLU A 78 -7.44 -4.07 3.49
CA GLU A 78 -7.30 -3.04 4.52
C GLU A 78 -6.84 -3.59 5.89
N PRO A 79 -7.37 -4.72 6.41
CA PRO A 79 -6.89 -5.31 7.66
C PRO A 79 -5.40 -5.71 7.58
N ILE A 80 -4.94 -6.24 6.44
CA ILE A 80 -3.54 -6.63 6.22
C ILE A 80 -2.64 -5.40 6.28
N VAL A 81 -3.04 -4.32 5.59
CA VAL A 81 -2.28 -3.06 5.58
C VAL A 81 -2.24 -2.45 6.98
N ARG A 82 -3.37 -2.43 7.70
CA ARG A 82 -3.44 -1.89 9.06
C ARG A 82 -2.55 -2.65 10.04
N ALA A 83 -2.63 -3.99 10.04
CA ALA A 83 -1.81 -4.83 10.91
C ALA A 83 -0.31 -4.71 10.56
N GLY A 84 0.02 -4.73 9.27
CA GLY A 84 1.39 -4.57 8.80
C GLY A 84 1.98 -3.20 9.15
N ARG A 85 1.17 -2.12 9.06
CA ARG A 85 1.60 -0.78 9.44
C ARG A 85 2.03 -0.73 10.90
N ILE A 86 1.19 -1.21 11.81
CA ILE A 86 1.49 -1.22 13.25
C ILE A 86 2.78 -2.00 13.54
N GLU A 87 2.94 -3.17 12.93
CA GLU A 87 4.13 -3.99 13.15
C GLU A 87 5.40 -3.32 12.63
N PHE A 88 5.38 -2.82 11.39
CA PHE A 88 6.56 -2.23 10.78
C PHE A 88 6.92 -0.88 11.41
N GLU A 89 5.96 -0.03 11.74
CA GLU A 89 6.22 1.22 12.46
C GLU A 89 6.89 0.96 13.81
N ALA A 90 6.41 -0.03 14.57
CA ALA A 90 7.01 -0.41 15.84
C ALA A 90 8.46 -0.93 15.67
N GLN A 91 8.76 -1.66 14.61
CA GLN A 91 10.11 -2.14 14.31
C GLN A 91 11.03 -1.02 13.85
N ILE A 92 10.53 -0.12 12.99
CA ILE A 92 11.28 1.04 12.48
C ILE A 92 11.63 1.98 13.64
N GLU A 93 10.70 2.21 14.57
CA GLU A 93 10.95 3.05 15.74
C GLU A 93 12.09 2.52 16.62
N ARG A 94 12.24 1.20 16.72
CA ARG A 94 13.33 0.58 17.49
C ARG A 94 14.73 0.85 16.93
N ILE A 95 14.84 1.17 15.64
CA ILE A 95 16.13 1.49 15.01
C ILE A 95 16.34 2.99 14.77
N ALA A 96 15.31 3.81 15.00
CA ALA A 96 15.35 5.26 14.76
C ALA A 96 16.46 5.97 15.57
N HIS A 97 16.82 5.44 16.76
CA HIS A 97 17.88 5.99 17.60
C HIS A 97 19.29 5.80 17.02
N LEU A 98 19.48 4.87 16.10
CA LEU A 98 20.78 4.62 15.47
C LEU A 98 21.12 5.68 14.43
N ASP A 99 20.17 6.01 13.59
CA ASP A 99 20.23 7.07 12.59
C ASP A 99 18.79 7.45 12.19
N TRP A 100 18.40 8.71 12.42
CA TRP A 100 17.06 9.21 12.09
C TRP A 100 16.68 9.01 10.61
N ARG A 101 17.68 9.01 9.71
CA ARG A 101 17.47 8.78 8.28
C ARG A 101 16.99 7.35 7.98
N TYR A 102 17.29 6.39 8.86
CA TYR A 102 16.76 5.03 8.71
C TYR A 102 15.24 5.00 8.85
N LYS A 103 14.72 5.71 9.85
CA LYS A 103 13.28 5.88 10.03
C LYS A 103 12.66 6.57 8.81
N GLU A 104 13.21 7.73 8.41
CA GLU A 104 12.71 8.48 7.26
C GLU A 104 12.66 7.63 5.98
N ILE A 105 13.73 6.92 5.65
CA ILE A 105 13.80 6.11 4.44
C ILE A 105 12.80 4.94 4.49
N LEU A 106 12.75 4.20 5.60
CA LEU A 106 11.89 3.03 5.70
C LEU A 106 10.42 3.43 5.80
N GLN A 107 10.09 4.43 6.60
CA GLN A 107 8.75 4.96 6.74
C GLN A 107 8.23 5.49 5.40
N ALA A 108 8.92 6.47 4.82
CA ALA A 108 8.49 7.12 3.60
C ALA A 108 8.38 6.14 2.42
N TYR A 109 9.42 5.29 2.23
CA TYR A 109 9.47 4.43 1.04
C TYR A 109 8.53 3.22 1.12
N TYR A 110 8.46 2.54 2.27
CA TYR A 110 7.72 1.29 2.40
C TYR A 110 6.33 1.44 3.01
N ILE A 111 6.16 2.36 3.96
CA ILE A 111 4.89 2.55 4.68
C ILE A 111 4.01 3.57 3.98
N ASP A 112 4.57 4.76 3.69
CA ASP A 112 3.80 5.87 3.12
C ASP A 112 3.81 5.87 1.59
N ASN A 113 4.49 4.90 0.98
CA ASN A 113 4.57 4.68 -0.48
C ASN A 113 5.11 5.90 -1.26
N ILE A 114 5.97 6.70 -0.63
CA ILE A 114 6.60 7.86 -1.26
C ILE A 114 7.67 7.39 -2.26
N SER A 115 7.83 8.12 -3.36
CA SER A 115 8.83 7.80 -4.38
C SER A 115 10.26 7.99 -3.85
N ALA A 116 11.21 7.15 -4.31
CA ALA A 116 12.62 7.29 -3.93
C ALA A 116 13.18 8.68 -4.29
N LYS A 117 12.72 9.27 -5.39
CA LYS A 117 13.09 10.61 -5.82
C LYS A 117 12.72 11.67 -4.79
N GLU A 118 11.48 11.68 -4.32
CA GLU A 118 11.01 12.61 -3.31
C GLU A 118 11.77 12.45 -1.99
N ILE A 119 12.08 11.20 -1.60
CA ILE A 119 12.86 10.93 -0.39
C ILE A 119 14.29 11.47 -0.53
N VAL A 120 14.93 11.29 -1.69
CA VAL A 120 16.27 11.83 -1.95
C VAL A 120 16.27 13.36 -1.90
N ILE A 121 15.25 14.00 -2.46
CA ILE A 121 15.07 15.48 -2.39
C ILE A 121 14.89 15.92 -0.94
N ASN A 122 14.05 15.24 -0.17
CA ASN A 122 13.78 15.60 1.22
C ASN A 122 15.01 15.43 2.12
N LEU A 123 15.81 14.39 1.89
CA LEU A 123 17.00 14.11 2.70
C LEU A 123 18.22 14.96 2.34
N PHE A 124 18.39 15.31 1.07
CA PHE A 124 19.64 15.88 0.56
C PHE A 124 19.46 17.21 -0.17
N GLY A 125 18.24 17.68 -0.34
CA GLY A 125 17.90 18.93 -1.02
C GLY A 125 17.48 18.76 -2.48
N VAL A 126 16.91 19.80 -3.08
CA VAL A 126 16.26 19.79 -4.41
C VAL A 126 17.22 19.34 -5.53
N ASP A 127 18.48 19.74 -5.46
CA ASP A 127 19.47 19.41 -6.49
C ASP A 127 19.98 17.96 -6.41
N ALA A 128 19.69 17.26 -5.30
CA ALA A 128 20.14 15.90 -5.07
C ALA A 128 19.55 14.89 -6.07
N GLU A 129 18.43 15.21 -6.71
CA GLU A 129 17.84 14.37 -7.75
C GLU A 129 18.78 14.06 -8.90
N LYS A 130 19.63 15.03 -9.27
CA LYS A 130 20.60 14.93 -10.37
C LYS A 130 21.99 14.43 -9.93
N ASP A 131 22.21 14.31 -8.63
CA ASP A 131 23.49 13.93 -8.04
C ASP A 131 23.58 12.42 -7.81
N GLN A 132 24.39 11.73 -8.62
CA GLN A 132 24.60 10.28 -8.50
C GLN A 132 25.18 9.87 -7.14
N ASP A 133 25.97 10.70 -6.48
CA ASP A 133 26.57 10.36 -5.19
C ASP A 133 25.53 10.43 -4.07
N LYS A 134 24.54 11.32 -4.17
CA LYS A 134 23.39 11.33 -3.25
C LYS A 134 22.52 10.09 -3.42
N TRP A 135 22.30 9.63 -4.64
CA TRP A 135 21.61 8.36 -4.91
C TRP A 135 22.37 7.17 -4.34
N LYS A 136 23.68 7.10 -4.52
CA LYS A 136 24.52 6.04 -3.90
C LYS A 136 24.42 6.08 -2.37
N GLN A 137 24.43 7.29 -1.78
CA GLN A 137 24.28 7.48 -0.34
C GLN A 137 22.90 7.00 0.14
N PHE A 138 21.83 7.35 -0.57
CA PHE A 138 20.48 6.87 -0.29
C PHE A 138 20.40 5.34 -0.26
N TYR A 139 20.90 4.66 -1.30
CA TYR A 139 20.87 3.21 -1.35
C TYR A 139 21.73 2.54 -0.26
N ARG A 140 22.86 3.15 0.11
CA ARG A 140 23.67 2.67 1.25
C ARG A 140 22.92 2.79 2.56
N LEU A 141 22.27 3.91 2.79
CA LEU A 141 21.44 4.14 4.00
C LEU A 141 20.25 3.18 4.04
N GLN A 142 19.54 3.01 2.94
CA GLN A 142 18.43 2.05 2.84
C GLN A 142 18.87 0.62 3.15
N LYS A 143 20.00 0.21 2.60
CA LYS A 143 20.59 -1.11 2.85
C LYS A 143 20.98 -1.29 4.32
N SER A 144 21.60 -0.27 4.92
CA SER A 144 21.97 -0.29 6.35
C SER A 144 20.73 -0.33 7.23
N ALA A 145 19.72 0.48 6.94
CA ALA A 145 18.45 0.48 7.66
C ALA A 145 17.76 -0.90 7.63
N LEU A 146 17.73 -1.57 6.48
CA LEU A 146 17.16 -2.92 6.35
C LEU A 146 17.94 -3.97 7.16
N ARG A 147 19.26 -3.82 7.29
CA ARG A 147 20.10 -4.69 8.12
C ARG A 147 19.81 -4.50 9.60
N GLU A 148 19.68 -3.25 10.05
CA GLU A 148 19.35 -2.97 11.44
C GLU A 148 17.92 -3.40 11.77
N LEU A 149 16.96 -3.17 10.88
CA LEU A 149 15.58 -3.62 11.02
C LEU A 149 15.50 -5.14 11.22
N GLN A 150 16.34 -5.90 10.54
CA GLN A 150 16.42 -7.34 10.70
C GLN A 150 16.80 -7.79 12.11
N LYS A 151 17.69 -7.06 12.76
CA LYS A 151 18.13 -7.41 14.13
C LYS A 151 17.01 -7.28 15.17
N VAL A 152 16.01 -6.43 14.91
CA VAL A 152 14.87 -6.17 15.81
C VAL A 152 13.60 -6.89 15.41
N SER A 153 13.57 -7.49 14.21
CA SER A 153 12.38 -8.17 13.66
C SER A 153 12.22 -9.56 14.28
N SER A 154 11.20 -9.74 15.11
CA SER A 154 11.02 -10.97 15.92
C SER A 154 10.03 -12.00 15.32
N LYS A 155 9.16 -11.60 14.36
CA LYS A 155 8.15 -12.50 13.77
C LYS A 155 8.03 -12.32 12.26
N PRO A 156 7.80 -13.40 11.48
CA PRO A 156 7.54 -13.29 10.04
C PRO A 156 6.15 -12.70 9.76
N PHE A 157 6.07 -11.67 8.89
CA PHE A 157 4.81 -11.07 8.41
C PHE A 157 3.82 -12.09 7.82
N ILE A 158 4.33 -13.19 7.25
CA ILE A 158 3.52 -14.31 6.74
C ILE A 158 2.59 -14.93 7.80
N GLN A 159 2.91 -14.82 9.08
CA GLN A 159 2.02 -15.30 10.15
C GLN A 159 0.78 -14.44 10.32
N ILE A 160 0.89 -13.13 10.05
CA ILE A 160 -0.25 -12.20 10.09
C ILE A 160 -1.21 -12.50 8.94
N GLU A 161 -0.70 -12.70 7.73
CA GLU A 161 -1.54 -13.10 6.57
C GLU A 161 -2.32 -14.40 6.85
N LYS A 162 -1.69 -15.38 7.48
CA LYS A 162 -2.34 -16.65 7.81
C LYS A 162 -3.37 -16.53 8.94
N GLN A 163 -3.12 -15.68 9.92
CA GLN A 163 -4.08 -15.44 11.02
C GLN A 163 -5.32 -14.72 10.54
N LEU A 164 -5.19 -13.73 9.64
CA LEU A 164 -6.33 -12.99 9.09
C LEU A 164 -7.21 -13.82 8.14
N VAL A 165 -6.65 -14.86 7.50
CA VAL A 165 -7.41 -15.78 6.63
C VAL A 165 -8.23 -16.81 7.44
N ILE A 166 -7.88 -17.05 8.70
CA ILE A 166 -8.57 -18.05 9.57
C ILE A 166 -9.76 -17.42 10.32
N GLU A 167 -9.80 -16.08 10.44
CA GLU A 167 -10.88 -15.37 11.17
C GLU A 167 -12.03 -14.90 10.25
N VAL A 168 -12.04 -15.27 8.98
CA VAL A 168 -13.11 -15.04 7.99
C VAL A 168 -13.78 -16.36 7.62
#